data_5f107e91954dacc1214e23ae07131597
#
_entry.id   5f107e91954dacc1214e23ae07131597
#
_cell.length_a   1.000
_cell.length_b   1.000
_cell.length_c   1.000
_cell.angle_alpha   90.00
_cell.angle_beta   90.00
_cell.angle_gamma   90.00
#
_symmetry.space_group_name_H-M   'P 1'
#
loop_
_entity.id
_entity.type
_entity.pdbx_description
1 polymer ?
#
loop_
_entity_poly.entity_id
_entity_poly.type
_entity_poly.pdbx_seq_one_letter_code
_entity_poly.pdbx_strand_id
1 'polypeptide(L)'
;MRFCSIVITKRKLSLIALITGAAAVLGGAFIWINSSRTVSVFNEDEQIYEDILKEGLPDAESADKSFSDILKGILGFDIEKPETIIGEYSPIFDTAKNAEQPSEEPQTSPESTPSVPEEEKEEMTAKEENTAGDMPELPSYEQICSSTGIEVNNATNYSVDPDALCAEPLSFTINKEEPQILIVHTHTTECYDGDNMYGESERNTDESKNVIAVGEAMKEVFESYGIKCIHDKTVHDYPTYQGAYTRELSTVEKNLAQYPSIKMVFDVHRDAYIYPDGSKLTVTCEQNGISTAKVMIVCGTDAMGLDNPNWRENFKLAAKIQNAAQIMYPDLMRPINLRQERFNMHKTTGSLLFEIGSNGNTLAQAIEGGKDLAYAVSAVLMAN
;
A
#
# COMPACT_ATOMS: atom_id res chain seq x y z
N MET A 1 -64.04 21.12 0.87
CA MET A 1 -62.74 20.51 0.47
C MET A 1 -61.98 21.51 -0.40
N ARG A 2 -60.84 22.06 0.09
CA ARG A 2 -59.99 22.95 -0.71
C ARG A 2 -58.96 22.07 -1.42
N PHE A 3 -59.00 21.98 -2.75
CA PHE A 3 -57.98 21.36 -3.55
C PHE A 3 -56.78 22.30 -3.68
N CYS A 4 -55.63 21.93 -3.19
CA CYS A 4 -54.39 22.66 -3.36
C CYS A 4 -53.72 22.12 -4.62
N SER A 5 -53.69 22.90 -5.71
CA SER A 5 -53.00 22.54 -6.95
C SER A 5 -51.51 22.90 -6.79
N ILE A 6 -50.64 21.89 -6.75
CA ILE A 6 -49.20 22.10 -6.75
C ILE A 6 -48.74 22.22 -8.20
N VAL A 7 -48.29 23.39 -8.61
CA VAL A 7 -47.69 23.62 -9.92
C VAL A 7 -46.23 23.22 -9.86
N ILE A 8 -45.91 22.08 -10.47
CA ILE A 8 -44.53 21.62 -10.61
C ILE A 8 -43.95 22.21 -11.90
N THR A 9 -42.93 23.07 -11.78
CA THR A 9 -42.23 23.62 -12.94
C THR A 9 -41.31 22.59 -13.56
N LYS A 10 -41.01 22.70 -14.87
CA LYS A 10 -40.07 21.77 -15.58
C LYS A 10 -38.73 21.61 -14.86
N ARG A 11 -38.20 22.69 -14.25
CA ARG A 11 -36.96 22.64 -13.44
C ARG A 11 -37.10 21.76 -12.18
N LYS A 12 -38.25 21.83 -11.49
CA LYS A 12 -38.49 20.96 -10.31
C LYS A 12 -38.68 19.50 -10.72
N LEU A 13 -39.27 19.24 -11.88
CA LEU A 13 -39.40 17.87 -12.41
C LEU A 13 -38.06 17.26 -12.79
N SER A 14 -37.18 18.06 -13.42
CA SER A 14 -35.79 17.62 -13.74
C SER A 14 -34.95 17.36 -12.48
N LEU A 15 -35.12 18.18 -11.45
CA LEU A 15 -34.43 17.99 -10.17
C LEU A 15 -34.89 16.71 -9.45
N ILE A 16 -36.20 16.45 -9.44
CA ILE A 16 -36.78 15.22 -8.86
C ILE A 16 -36.29 13.98 -9.63
N ALA A 17 -36.25 14.05 -10.97
CA ALA A 17 -35.70 12.94 -11.80
C ALA A 17 -34.23 12.68 -11.56
N LEU A 18 -33.44 13.73 -11.31
CA LEU A 18 -32.01 13.60 -10.98
C LEU A 18 -31.79 12.97 -9.58
N ILE A 19 -32.57 13.39 -8.59
CA ILE A 19 -32.52 12.87 -7.22
C ILE A 19 -33.00 11.41 -7.17
N THR A 20 -34.04 11.05 -7.88
CA THR A 20 -34.54 9.66 -7.94
C THR A 20 -33.57 8.77 -8.73
N GLY A 21 -32.89 9.29 -9.76
CA GLY A 21 -31.85 8.59 -10.49
C GLY A 21 -30.64 8.31 -9.61
N ALA A 22 -30.17 9.31 -8.87
CA ALA A 22 -29.04 9.15 -7.93
C ALA A 22 -29.38 8.18 -6.79
N ALA A 23 -30.58 8.26 -6.22
CA ALA A 23 -31.02 7.33 -5.18
C ALA A 23 -31.18 5.88 -5.70
N ALA A 24 -31.57 5.68 -6.96
CA ALA A 24 -31.64 4.36 -7.57
C ALA A 24 -30.24 3.76 -7.83
N VAL A 25 -29.26 4.59 -8.20
CA VAL A 25 -27.86 4.16 -8.37
C VAL A 25 -27.26 3.80 -7.02
N LEU A 26 -27.44 4.62 -5.99
CA LEU A 26 -26.93 4.36 -4.64
C LEU A 26 -27.65 3.16 -3.99
N GLY A 27 -28.96 3.02 -4.17
CA GLY A 27 -29.72 1.87 -3.70
C GLY A 27 -29.37 0.58 -4.44
N GLY A 28 -29.13 0.66 -5.75
CA GLY A 28 -28.64 -0.47 -6.57
C GLY A 28 -27.26 -0.94 -6.14
N ALA A 29 -26.34 -0.02 -5.87
CA ALA A 29 -25.02 -0.33 -5.35
C ALA A 29 -25.10 -0.97 -3.95
N PHE A 30 -25.94 -0.45 -3.06
CA PHE A 30 -26.14 -1.02 -1.73
C PHE A 30 -26.76 -2.42 -1.76
N ILE A 31 -27.71 -2.70 -2.65
CA ILE A 31 -28.30 -4.03 -2.84
C ILE A 31 -27.30 -4.98 -3.48
N TRP A 32 -26.46 -4.51 -4.41
CA TRP A 32 -25.43 -5.32 -5.06
C TRP A 32 -24.33 -5.70 -4.07
N ILE A 33 -23.85 -4.77 -3.22
CA ILE A 33 -22.89 -5.01 -2.15
C ILE A 33 -23.44 -6.02 -1.12
N ASN A 34 -24.75 -5.95 -0.78
CA ASN A 34 -25.36 -6.90 0.16
C ASN A 34 -25.72 -8.27 -0.44
N SER A 35 -25.86 -8.40 -1.75
CA SER A 35 -26.17 -9.66 -2.40
C SER A 35 -24.94 -10.48 -2.81
N SER A 36 -23.78 -9.85 -2.90
CA SER A 36 -22.50 -10.50 -3.16
C SER A 36 -21.87 -10.89 -1.82
N ARG A 37 -22.34 -11.99 -1.20
CA ARG A 37 -21.66 -12.59 -0.06
C ARG A 37 -20.39 -13.32 -0.50
N THR A 38 -19.38 -12.56 -0.86
CA THR A 38 -17.98 -12.88 -0.66
C THR A 38 -17.39 -11.66 0.01
N VAL A 39 -17.18 -11.76 1.30
CA VAL A 39 -16.54 -10.74 2.12
C VAL A 39 -15.08 -10.68 1.67
N SER A 40 -14.78 -9.80 0.73
CA SER A 40 -13.42 -9.31 0.54
C SER A 40 -13.33 -8.02 1.34
N VAL A 41 -12.62 -8.08 2.42
CA VAL A 41 -12.36 -6.96 3.31
C VAL A 41 -11.23 -6.14 2.70
N PHE A 42 -11.55 -4.98 2.17
CA PHE A 42 -10.59 -3.93 1.88
C PHE A 42 -11.21 -2.60 2.31
N ASN A 43 -10.95 -2.19 3.56
CA ASN A 43 -11.27 -0.85 4.04
C ASN A 43 -10.41 0.26 3.40
N GLU A 44 -9.37 -0.11 2.65
CA GLU A 44 -8.49 0.83 1.94
C GLU A 44 -9.00 1.20 0.54
N ASP A 45 -9.83 0.35 -0.07
CA ASP A 45 -10.33 0.56 -1.45
C ASP A 45 -11.33 1.74 -1.56
N GLU A 46 -12.10 2.07 -0.52
CA GLU A 46 -13.02 3.23 -0.56
C GLU A 46 -12.26 4.55 -0.71
N GLN A 47 -11.06 4.66 -0.17
CA GLN A 47 -10.26 5.87 -0.22
C GLN A 47 -9.59 6.07 -1.58
N ILE A 48 -9.15 4.99 -2.23
CA ILE A 48 -8.65 5.02 -3.61
C ILE A 48 -9.75 5.51 -4.58
N TYR A 49 -10.99 5.09 -4.37
CA TYR A 49 -12.14 5.56 -5.17
C TYR A 49 -12.38 7.06 -5.02
N GLU A 50 -12.26 7.60 -3.81
CA GLU A 50 -12.44 9.04 -3.58
C GLU A 50 -11.34 9.90 -4.21
N ASP A 51 -10.09 9.46 -4.14
CA ASP A 51 -8.95 10.14 -4.76
C ASP A 51 -9.05 10.09 -6.30
N ILE A 52 -9.45 8.96 -6.87
CA ILE A 52 -9.68 8.80 -8.32
C ILE A 52 -10.83 9.67 -8.82
N LEU A 53 -11.93 9.76 -8.06
CA LEU A 53 -13.08 10.60 -8.42
C LEU A 53 -12.75 12.10 -8.38
N LYS A 54 -11.89 12.54 -7.46
CA LYS A 54 -11.41 13.94 -7.39
C LYS A 54 -10.50 14.31 -8.54
N GLU A 55 -9.64 13.40 -8.98
CA GLU A 55 -8.76 13.63 -10.14
C GLU A 55 -9.51 13.59 -11.49
N GLY A 56 -10.63 12.87 -11.57
CA GLY A 56 -11.43 12.74 -12.79
C GLY A 56 -12.41 13.89 -13.08
N LEU A 57 -12.54 14.90 -12.19
CA LEU A 57 -13.47 16.03 -12.33
C LEU A 57 -12.70 17.37 -12.26
N PRO A 58 -12.12 17.85 -13.36
CA PRO A 58 -11.24 19.03 -13.33
C PRO A 58 -11.91 20.38 -13.05
N ASP A 59 -13.24 20.50 -13.01
CA ASP A 59 -13.94 21.80 -12.98
C ASP A 59 -14.95 22.00 -11.83
N ALA A 60 -14.79 21.34 -10.68
CA ALA A 60 -15.69 21.51 -9.54
C ALA A 60 -15.39 22.75 -8.67
N GLU A 61 -14.34 23.52 -8.92
CA GLU A 61 -13.91 24.65 -8.09
C GLU A 61 -14.70 25.96 -8.29
N SER A 62 -15.65 26.03 -9.22
CA SER A 62 -16.37 27.28 -9.53
C SER A 62 -17.83 27.36 -9.04
N ALA A 63 -18.32 26.44 -8.24
CA ALA A 63 -19.65 26.52 -7.63
C ALA A 63 -19.53 26.97 -6.17
N ASP A 64 -20.12 28.10 -5.82
CA ASP A 64 -20.17 28.75 -4.50
C ASP A 64 -20.80 27.88 -3.34
N LYS A 65 -20.97 26.59 -3.55
CA LYS A 65 -21.29 25.59 -2.52
C LYS A 65 -20.64 24.28 -2.90
N SER A 66 -19.81 23.77 -2.00
CA SER A 66 -19.20 22.44 -2.08
C SER A 66 -20.30 21.38 -2.30
N PHE A 67 -20.00 20.36 -3.12
CA PHE A 67 -20.85 19.17 -3.27
C PHE A 67 -21.15 18.52 -1.91
N SER A 68 -20.19 18.57 -0.97
CA SER A 68 -20.32 18.19 0.43
C SER A 68 -21.46 18.94 1.15
N ASP A 69 -21.57 20.27 0.98
CA ASP A 69 -22.63 21.07 1.60
C ASP A 69 -24.02 20.73 1.05
N ILE A 70 -24.10 20.34 -0.22
CA ILE A 70 -25.34 19.89 -0.85
C ILE A 70 -25.74 18.51 -0.30
N LEU A 71 -24.79 17.58 -0.19
CA LEU A 71 -25.05 16.26 0.36
C LEU A 71 -25.39 16.29 1.86
N LYS A 72 -24.71 17.14 2.64
CA LYS A 72 -25.04 17.37 4.06
C LYS A 72 -26.47 17.86 4.25
N GLY A 73 -26.94 18.76 3.35
CA GLY A 73 -28.33 19.24 3.36
C GLY A 73 -29.39 18.20 2.97
N ILE A 74 -29.00 17.18 2.21
CA ILE A 74 -29.87 16.12 1.71
C ILE A 74 -29.88 14.90 2.65
N LEU A 75 -28.71 14.52 3.16
CA LEU A 75 -28.49 13.28 3.91
C LEU A 75 -28.54 13.50 5.43
N GLY A 76 -28.44 14.76 5.90
CA GLY A 76 -28.46 15.09 7.33
C GLY A 76 -27.16 14.84 8.07
N PHE A 77 -26.11 14.30 7.41
CA PHE A 77 -24.79 14.08 7.99
C PHE A 77 -23.69 14.64 7.10
N ASP A 78 -22.52 14.81 7.67
CA ASP A 78 -21.35 15.38 7.00
C ASP A 78 -20.41 14.24 6.53
N ILE A 79 -20.33 14.03 5.21
CA ILE A 79 -19.47 12.97 4.64
C ILE A 79 -17.97 13.22 4.86
N GLU A 80 -17.57 14.47 5.14
CA GLU A 80 -16.17 14.81 5.50
C GLU A 80 -15.87 14.53 6.99
N LYS A 81 -16.90 14.14 7.75
CA LYS A 81 -16.80 13.80 9.17
C LYS A 81 -17.56 12.51 9.45
N PRO A 82 -16.95 11.35 9.16
CA PRO A 82 -17.60 10.05 9.29
C PRO A 82 -18.13 9.77 10.72
N GLU A 83 -17.57 10.42 11.73
CA GLU A 83 -18.09 10.39 13.10
C GLU A 83 -19.50 10.95 13.23
N THR A 84 -19.96 11.80 12.31
CA THR A 84 -21.33 12.33 12.33
C THR A 84 -22.36 11.32 11.85
N ILE A 85 -21.95 10.32 11.06
CA ILE A 85 -22.80 9.21 10.60
C ILE A 85 -23.06 8.24 11.76
N ILE A 86 -22.04 7.98 12.57
CA ILE A 86 -22.10 7.03 13.69
C ILE A 86 -22.84 7.63 14.88
N GLY A 87 -22.75 8.95 15.11
CA GLY A 87 -23.39 9.65 16.23
C GLY A 87 -24.91 9.63 16.19
N GLU A 88 -25.53 9.57 15.00
CA GLU A 88 -27.00 9.54 14.87
C GLU A 88 -27.63 8.15 15.09
N TYR A 89 -26.81 7.07 15.01
CA TYR A 89 -27.31 5.69 15.05
C TYR A 89 -26.77 4.85 16.23
N SER A 90 -25.91 5.40 17.10
CA SER A 90 -25.36 4.65 18.23
C SER A 90 -25.49 5.40 19.55
N PRO A 91 -26.27 4.86 20.52
CA PRO A 91 -26.42 5.46 21.87
C PRO A 91 -25.14 5.50 22.71
N ILE A 92 -24.07 4.86 22.26
CA ILE A 92 -22.80 4.75 22.98
C ILE A 92 -22.00 6.06 22.92
N PHE A 93 -22.18 6.88 21.89
CA PHE A 93 -21.43 8.14 21.74
C PHE A 93 -22.03 9.32 22.51
N ASP A 94 -23.31 9.26 22.92
CA ASP A 94 -23.93 10.33 23.71
C ASP A 94 -23.43 10.36 25.16
N THR A 95 -22.94 9.23 25.69
CA THR A 95 -22.37 9.15 27.04
C THR A 95 -20.97 9.74 27.17
N ALA A 96 -20.23 9.88 26.08
CA ALA A 96 -18.88 10.46 26.09
C ALA A 96 -18.85 11.99 26.08
N LYS A 97 -19.94 12.66 25.69
CA LYS A 97 -20.05 14.14 25.66
C LYS A 97 -20.39 14.79 27.02
N ASN A 98 -20.82 14.01 28.01
CA ASN A 98 -21.25 14.50 29.33
C ASN A 98 -20.30 14.18 30.50
N ALA A 99 -19.08 13.76 30.22
CA ALA A 99 -18.04 13.64 31.24
C ALA A 99 -17.33 15.00 31.40
N GLU A 100 -17.85 15.84 32.28
CA GLU A 100 -17.20 17.07 32.72
C GLU A 100 -15.89 16.74 33.45
N GLN A 101 -14.85 17.48 33.09
CA GLN A 101 -13.55 17.50 33.78
C GLN A 101 -13.71 17.95 35.23
N PRO A 102 -13.01 17.36 36.19
CA PRO A 102 -12.59 18.06 37.37
C PRO A 102 -11.16 18.59 37.18
N SER A 103 -11.07 19.90 37.25
CA SER A 103 -9.83 20.63 37.50
C SER A 103 -9.35 20.36 38.93
N GLU A 104 -8.04 20.15 39.13
CA GLU A 104 -7.20 20.80 40.11
C GLU A 104 -5.79 20.21 40.14
N GLU A 105 -4.81 21.05 39.85
CA GLU A 105 -3.43 21.00 40.33
C GLU A 105 -3.37 21.77 41.69
N PRO A 106 -2.23 21.84 42.41
CA PRO A 106 -1.00 21.04 42.50
C PRO A 106 -0.57 20.75 43.96
N GLN A 107 0.47 19.98 44.19
CA GLN A 107 1.60 20.35 45.08
C GLN A 107 2.58 19.21 45.44
N THR A 108 3.85 19.51 45.11
CA THR A 108 5.11 19.31 45.88
C THR A 108 5.56 17.92 46.32
N SER A 109 6.76 17.62 45.84
CA SER A 109 7.85 16.73 46.26
C SER A 109 8.06 16.69 47.83
N PRO A 110 8.73 15.66 48.42
CA PRO A 110 10.14 15.43 48.18
C PRO A 110 10.63 13.96 48.21
N GLU A 111 11.66 13.75 47.40
CA GLU A 111 12.92 13.05 47.70
C GLU A 111 12.93 11.84 48.65
N SER A 112 13.20 10.66 48.13
CA SER A 112 14.09 9.68 48.76
C SER A 112 14.60 8.68 47.73
N THR A 113 15.90 8.72 47.49
CA THR A 113 16.71 7.74 46.80
C THR A 113 16.83 6.47 47.66
N PRO A 114 16.82 5.30 47.04
CA PRO A 114 17.71 4.23 47.47
C PRO A 114 18.62 3.75 46.32
N SER A 115 19.86 3.67 46.67
CA SER A 115 21.04 3.07 46.06
C SER A 115 20.79 1.83 45.19
N VAL A 116 21.36 1.88 44.00
CA VAL A 116 21.57 0.78 43.06
C VAL A 116 22.75 -0.08 43.55
N PRO A 117 22.66 -1.40 43.53
CA PRO A 117 23.85 -2.25 43.56
C PRO A 117 24.47 -2.29 42.14
N GLU A 118 25.75 -2.05 42.07
CA GLU A 118 26.61 -2.33 40.94
C GLU A 118 26.53 -3.83 40.60
N GLU A 119 25.97 -4.18 39.47
CA GLU A 119 26.21 -5.47 38.84
C GLU A 119 27.13 -5.30 37.65
N GLU A 120 28.08 -6.22 37.60
CA GLU A 120 29.23 -6.29 36.75
C GLU A 120 28.90 -6.12 35.26
N LYS A 121 29.63 -5.21 34.61
CA LYS A 121 29.76 -5.16 33.14
C LYS A 121 30.55 -6.39 32.71
N GLU A 122 29.87 -7.41 32.25
CA GLU A 122 30.48 -8.33 31.28
C GLU A 122 30.61 -7.59 29.95
N GLU A 123 31.87 -7.30 29.64
CA GLU A 123 32.34 -6.79 28.38
C GLU A 123 32.15 -7.91 27.33
N MET A 124 30.97 -8.01 26.72
CA MET A 124 30.80 -8.78 25.50
C MET A 124 31.55 -8.04 24.40
N THR A 125 32.79 -8.45 24.20
CA THR A 125 33.51 -8.21 22.96
C THR A 125 32.69 -8.83 21.84
N ALA A 126 31.89 -8.01 21.15
CA ALA A 126 31.37 -8.35 19.85
C ALA A 126 32.55 -8.57 18.93
N LYS A 127 32.90 -9.82 18.68
CA LYS A 127 33.62 -10.17 17.48
C LYS A 127 32.72 -9.71 16.31
N GLU A 128 33.16 -8.67 15.63
CA GLU A 128 32.79 -8.45 14.25
C GLU A 128 33.33 -9.67 13.46
N GLU A 129 32.56 -10.74 13.44
CA GLU A 129 32.62 -11.69 12.36
C GLU A 129 31.98 -11.01 11.15
N ASN A 130 32.83 -10.39 10.38
CA ASN A 130 32.57 -9.96 9.02
C ASN A 130 32.42 -11.24 8.18
N THR A 131 31.29 -11.94 8.37
CA THR A 131 30.79 -12.91 7.41
C THR A 131 30.24 -12.10 6.25
N ALA A 132 31.10 -11.83 5.25
CA ALA A 132 30.64 -11.71 3.89
C ALA A 132 29.90 -13.03 3.60
N GLY A 133 28.59 -13.09 3.91
CA GLY A 133 27.74 -14.21 3.56
C GLY A 133 27.88 -14.40 2.06
N ASP A 134 28.15 -15.62 1.61
CA ASP A 134 28.20 -15.92 0.20
C ASP A 134 26.89 -15.43 -0.43
N MET A 135 26.99 -14.52 -1.40
CA MET A 135 25.83 -14.08 -2.14
C MET A 135 25.16 -15.29 -2.78
N PRO A 136 23.83 -15.38 -2.77
CA PRO A 136 23.14 -16.53 -3.33
C PRO A 136 23.48 -16.73 -4.81
N GLU A 137 23.56 -17.98 -5.25
CA GLU A 137 23.71 -18.31 -6.66
C GLU A 137 22.45 -17.87 -7.42
N LEU A 138 22.64 -17.04 -8.46
CA LEU A 138 21.54 -16.52 -9.24
C LEU A 138 21.14 -17.51 -10.34
N PRO A 139 19.82 -17.73 -10.59
CA PRO A 139 19.36 -18.53 -11.70
C PRO A 139 19.74 -17.89 -13.06
N SER A 140 19.99 -18.74 -14.06
CA SER A 140 20.26 -18.27 -15.41
C SER A 140 19.03 -17.66 -16.06
N TYR A 141 19.24 -16.86 -17.13
CA TYR A 141 18.15 -16.31 -17.92
C TYR A 141 17.18 -17.39 -18.44
N GLU A 142 17.72 -18.52 -18.90
CA GLU A 142 16.93 -19.64 -19.41
C GLU A 142 16.04 -20.24 -18.29
N GLN A 143 16.55 -20.39 -17.09
CA GLN A 143 15.76 -20.85 -15.95
C GLN A 143 14.65 -19.86 -15.57
N ILE A 144 14.97 -18.56 -15.55
CA ILE A 144 13.97 -17.51 -15.26
C ILE A 144 12.88 -17.45 -16.31
N CYS A 145 13.19 -17.68 -17.60
CA CYS A 145 12.25 -17.61 -18.71
C CYS A 145 11.48 -18.92 -18.97
N SER A 146 11.79 -20.01 -18.26
CA SER A 146 11.15 -21.32 -18.43
C SER A 146 10.11 -21.63 -17.35
N SER A 147 9.33 -20.64 -16.93
CA SER A 147 8.29 -20.81 -15.92
C SER A 147 7.15 -21.72 -16.39
N THR A 148 6.61 -22.46 -15.43
CA THR A 148 5.34 -23.18 -15.60
C THR A 148 4.55 -23.09 -14.30
N GLY A 149 3.40 -22.38 -14.34
CA GLY A 149 2.47 -22.36 -13.21
C GLY A 149 2.61 -21.14 -12.29
N ILE A 150 2.94 -19.97 -12.84
CA ILE A 150 2.84 -18.71 -12.09
C ILE A 150 1.39 -18.44 -11.74
N GLU A 151 1.09 -18.41 -10.45
CA GLU A 151 -0.24 -18.13 -9.93
C GLU A 151 -0.56 -16.64 -9.93
N VAL A 152 -1.78 -16.29 -10.37
CA VAL A 152 -2.27 -14.92 -10.45
C VAL A 152 -3.68 -14.81 -9.89
N ASN A 153 -3.86 -13.94 -8.91
CA ASN A 153 -5.18 -13.46 -8.49
C ASN A 153 -5.58 -12.31 -9.42
N ASN A 154 -6.41 -12.60 -10.42
CA ASN A 154 -6.79 -11.63 -11.43
C ASN A 154 -8.14 -10.99 -11.07
N ALA A 155 -8.11 -9.74 -10.62
CA ALA A 155 -9.29 -8.95 -10.31
C ALA A 155 -9.83 -8.18 -11.54
N THR A 156 -9.21 -8.34 -12.72
CA THR A 156 -9.59 -7.66 -13.96
C THR A 156 -10.37 -8.56 -14.90
N ASN A 157 -10.86 -8.01 -16.02
CA ASN A 157 -11.44 -8.76 -17.11
C ASN A 157 -10.40 -9.13 -18.20
N TYR A 158 -9.12 -8.86 -17.98
CA TYR A 158 -8.07 -9.16 -18.96
C TYR A 158 -7.70 -10.65 -18.90
N SER A 159 -7.57 -11.25 -20.06
CA SER A 159 -6.95 -12.57 -20.17
C SER A 159 -5.44 -12.40 -20.18
N VAL A 160 -4.74 -13.03 -19.24
CA VAL A 160 -3.28 -13.00 -19.12
C VAL A 160 -2.75 -14.42 -19.08
N ASP A 161 -1.58 -14.61 -19.67
CA ASP A 161 -0.79 -15.83 -19.59
C ASP A 161 0.57 -15.45 -18.98
N PRO A 162 0.75 -15.60 -17.67
CA PRO A 162 1.94 -15.18 -16.99
C PRO A 162 3.19 -15.98 -17.40
N ASP A 163 3.03 -17.26 -17.72
CA ASP A 163 4.15 -18.11 -18.15
C ASP A 163 4.64 -17.69 -19.55
N ALA A 164 3.72 -17.40 -20.48
CA ALA A 164 4.08 -16.88 -21.78
C ALA A 164 4.76 -15.51 -21.70
N LEU A 165 4.25 -14.61 -20.85
CA LEU A 165 4.88 -13.29 -20.63
C LEU A 165 6.24 -13.42 -19.94
N CYS A 166 6.42 -14.36 -19.02
CA CYS A 166 7.71 -14.64 -18.40
C CYS A 166 8.79 -15.05 -19.43
N ALA A 167 8.41 -15.74 -20.50
CA ALA A 167 9.32 -16.13 -21.58
C ALA A 167 9.76 -14.96 -22.48
N GLU A 168 8.99 -13.88 -22.55
CA GLU A 168 9.32 -12.71 -23.37
C GLU A 168 10.49 -11.88 -22.78
N PRO A 169 11.35 -11.24 -23.61
CA PRO A 169 12.38 -10.33 -23.10
C PRO A 169 11.76 -9.09 -22.46
N LEU A 170 12.45 -8.48 -21.51
CA LEU A 170 12.08 -7.17 -20.97
C LEU A 170 12.24 -6.10 -22.07
N SER A 171 11.43 -5.03 -22.01
CA SER A 171 11.49 -3.90 -22.95
C SER A 171 12.66 -2.94 -22.68
N PHE A 172 13.44 -3.19 -21.64
CA PHE A 172 14.59 -2.37 -21.26
C PHE A 172 15.78 -3.25 -20.85
N THR A 173 16.97 -2.66 -20.89
CA THR A 173 18.20 -3.17 -20.30
C THR A 173 18.70 -2.18 -19.27
N ILE A 174 19.49 -2.64 -18.28
CA ILE A 174 20.03 -1.78 -17.23
C ILE A 174 21.43 -1.27 -17.60
N ASN A 175 21.74 -0.03 -17.14
CA ASN A 175 23.08 0.54 -17.15
C ASN A 175 23.54 0.73 -15.68
N LYS A 176 24.49 -0.08 -15.21
CA LYS A 176 24.96 -0.04 -13.82
C LYS A 176 25.70 1.24 -13.44
N GLU A 177 26.12 2.04 -14.42
CA GLU A 177 26.78 3.31 -14.16
C GLU A 177 25.84 4.41 -13.66
N GLU A 178 24.54 4.24 -13.85
CA GLU A 178 23.50 5.21 -13.51
C GLU A 178 22.41 4.57 -12.66
N PRO A 179 21.62 5.34 -11.87
CA PRO A 179 20.48 4.81 -11.12
C PRO A 179 19.46 4.12 -12.04
N GLN A 180 19.07 2.90 -11.70
CA GLN A 180 18.12 2.08 -12.48
C GLN A 180 16.82 1.81 -11.75
N ILE A 181 16.86 1.86 -10.42
CA ILE A 181 15.74 1.57 -9.53
C ILE A 181 15.45 2.81 -8.69
N LEU A 182 14.18 3.14 -8.54
CA LEU A 182 13.64 4.04 -7.53
C LEU A 182 12.77 3.23 -6.57
N ILE A 183 13.09 3.26 -5.28
CA ILE A 183 12.20 2.78 -4.22
C ILE A 183 11.47 3.97 -3.63
N VAL A 184 10.16 3.85 -3.48
CA VAL A 184 9.24 4.81 -2.85
C VAL A 184 8.29 4.06 -1.93
N HIS A 185 7.51 4.80 -1.15
CA HIS A 185 6.48 4.28 -0.26
C HIS A 185 5.27 5.21 -0.29
N THR A 186 4.18 4.81 -0.94
CA THR A 186 2.92 5.59 -0.89
C THR A 186 2.43 5.68 0.55
N HIS A 187 2.46 4.57 1.27
CA HIS A 187 2.10 4.51 2.69
C HIS A 187 3.35 4.38 3.56
N THR A 188 4.14 5.44 3.57
CA THR A 188 5.48 5.52 4.18
C THR A 188 5.51 5.14 5.66
N THR A 189 4.42 5.42 6.39
CA THR A 189 4.35 5.15 7.84
C THR A 189 3.85 3.76 8.18
N GLU A 190 3.58 2.88 7.21
CA GLU A 190 3.20 1.50 7.47
C GLU A 190 4.25 0.79 8.32
N CYS A 191 3.82 0.20 9.44
CA CYS A 191 4.69 -0.53 10.34
C CYS A 191 4.17 -1.94 10.59
N TYR A 192 4.95 -2.72 11.31
CA TYR A 192 4.70 -4.13 11.59
C TYR A 192 4.29 -4.35 13.04
N ASP A 193 3.94 -5.58 13.41
CA ASP A 193 3.51 -5.89 14.75
C ASP A 193 4.61 -5.59 15.79
N GLY A 194 4.21 -4.93 16.86
CA GLY A 194 5.11 -4.47 17.93
C GLY A 194 5.72 -3.08 17.72
N ASP A 195 5.66 -2.49 16.53
CA ASP A 195 6.28 -1.18 16.21
C ASP A 195 5.27 -0.03 16.07
N ASN A 196 4.01 -0.28 16.41
CA ASN A 196 2.92 0.68 16.26
C ASN A 196 3.07 1.89 17.21
N MET A 197 3.06 3.10 16.65
CA MET A 197 3.13 4.36 17.42
C MET A 197 1.74 5.00 17.63
N TYR A 198 0.78 4.77 16.75
CA TYR A 198 -0.49 5.50 16.68
C TYR A 198 -1.71 4.63 16.99
N GLY A 199 -1.63 3.75 18.02
CA GLY A 199 -2.75 2.91 18.43
C GLY A 199 -3.07 1.79 17.43
N GLU A 200 -4.34 1.67 17.01
CA GLU A 200 -4.79 0.58 16.13
C GLU A 200 -4.42 0.78 14.64
N SER A 201 -3.93 1.95 14.26
CA SER A 201 -3.66 2.28 12.86
C SER A 201 -2.39 1.64 12.28
N GLU A 202 -1.56 1.01 13.12
CA GLU A 202 -0.32 0.33 12.70
C GLU A 202 0.59 1.21 11.84
N ARG A 203 0.80 2.43 12.33
CA ARG A 203 1.59 3.48 11.68
C ARG A 203 2.72 3.94 12.60
N ASN A 204 3.90 4.18 12.03
CA ASN A 204 5.05 4.70 12.73
C ASN A 204 5.86 5.62 11.81
N THR A 205 6.15 6.85 12.26
CA THR A 205 6.98 7.80 11.51
C THR A 205 8.48 7.61 11.71
N ASP A 206 8.91 6.70 12.59
CA ASP A 206 10.30 6.33 12.75
C ASP A 206 10.72 5.41 11.60
N GLU A 207 11.61 5.90 10.73
CA GLU A 207 12.09 5.19 9.54
C GLU A 207 12.71 3.82 9.87
N SER A 208 13.23 3.63 11.08
CA SER A 208 13.81 2.36 11.52
C SER A 208 12.76 1.32 11.93
N LYS A 209 11.47 1.66 11.90
CA LYS A 209 10.36 0.83 12.42
C LYS A 209 9.22 0.63 11.44
N ASN A 210 9.38 1.08 10.22
CA ASN A 210 8.34 1.03 9.20
C ASN A 210 8.89 0.44 7.89
N VAL A 211 8.10 0.50 6.81
CA VAL A 211 8.45 -0.04 5.49
C VAL A 211 9.72 0.58 4.89
N ILE A 212 10.15 1.77 5.36
CA ILE A 212 11.42 2.37 4.91
C ILE A 212 12.62 1.48 5.28
N ALA A 213 12.61 0.86 6.48
CA ALA A 213 13.69 -0.06 6.86
C ALA A 213 13.78 -1.27 5.93
N VAL A 214 12.64 -1.76 5.42
CA VAL A 214 12.60 -2.83 4.42
C VAL A 214 13.17 -2.34 3.08
N GLY A 215 12.73 -1.16 2.61
CA GLY A 215 13.26 -0.53 1.39
C GLY A 215 14.77 -0.29 1.44
N GLU A 216 15.31 0.08 2.60
CA GLU A 216 16.77 0.25 2.79
C GLU A 216 17.50 -1.08 2.65
N ALA A 217 17.01 -2.15 3.28
CA ALA A 217 17.60 -3.48 3.16
C ALA A 217 17.56 -4.01 1.71
N MET A 218 16.48 -3.74 0.96
CA MET A 218 16.39 -4.06 -0.47
C MET A 218 17.44 -3.29 -1.28
N LYS A 219 17.61 -1.99 -1.01
CA LYS A 219 18.60 -1.15 -1.67
C LYS A 219 20.02 -1.68 -1.45
N GLU A 220 20.37 -2.06 -0.24
CA GLU A 220 21.69 -2.65 0.08
C GLU A 220 21.97 -3.91 -0.78
N VAL A 221 20.96 -4.76 -0.98
CA VAL A 221 21.08 -5.92 -1.85
C VAL A 221 21.32 -5.50 -3.30
N PHE A 222 20.54 -4.58 -3.86
CA PHE A 222 20.75 -4.10 -5.23
C PHE A 222 22.15 -3.54 -5.43
N GLU A 223 22.62 -2.71 -4.49
CA GLU A 223 23.94 -2.10 -4.56
C GLU A 223 25.07 -3.14 -4.44
N SER A 224 24.86 -4.26 -3.72
CA SER A 224 25.84 -5.37 -3.65
C SER A 224 26.07 -6.04 -5.02
N TYR A 225 25.08 -6.00 -5.92
CA TYR A 225 25.19 -6.44 -7.32
C TYR A 225 25.62 -5.32 -8.28
N GLY A 226 25.97 -4.14 -7.76
CA GLY A 226 26.36 -2.97 -8.53
C GLY A 226 25.18 -2.30 -9.26
N ILE A 227 23.94 -2.59 -8.88
CA ILE A 227 22.74 -1.95 -9.43
C ILE A 227 22.45 -0.72 -8.59
N LYS A 228 22.68 0.48 -9.15
CA LYS A 228 22.44 1.73 -8.43
C LYS A 228 20.95 1.95 -8.21
N CYS A 229 20.57 2.23 -6.96
CA CYS A 229 19.20 2.41 -6.50
C CYS A 229 19.05 3.74 -5.76
N ILE A 230 18.04 4.50 -6.11
CA ILE A 230 17.57 5.65 -5.33
C ILE A 230 16.47 5.17 -4.39
N HIS A 231 16.57 5.48 -3.11
CA HIS A 231 15.52 5.25 -2.14
C HIS A 231 15.02 6.61 -1.63
N ASP A 232 13.83 7.02 -2.10
CA ASP A 232 13.19 8.27 -1.67
C ASP A 232 12.29 7.98 -0.46
N LYS A 233 12.66 8.55 0.68
CA LYS A 233 12.02 8.34 1.99
C LYS A 233 10.99 9.42 2.32
N THR A 234 10.51 10.16 1.33
CA THR A 234 9.48 11.18 1.54
C THR A 234 8.24 10.57 2.15
N VAL A 235 7.75 11.17 3.24
CA VAL A 235 6.54 10.71 3.93
C VAL A 235 5.31 11.21 3.19
N HIS A 236 4.49 10.29 2.65
CA HIS A 236 3.34 10.64 1.82
C HIS A 236 2.00 10.52 2.55
N ASP A 237 1.90 9.72 3.60
CA ASP A 237 0.66 9.36 4.28
C ASP A 237 0.50 9.98 5.69
N TYR A 238 1.39 10.87 6.09
CA TYR A 238 1.31 11.60 7.35
C TYR A 238 1.56 13.11 7.11
N PRO A 239 0.84 14.04 7.80
CA PRO A 239 -0.20 13.79 8.82
C PRO A 239 -1.56 13.37 8.23
N THR A 240 -1.72 13.32 6.93
CA THR A 240 -2.96 12.98 6.25
C THR A 240 -2.76 11.77 5.36
N TYR A 241 -3.54 10.71 5.60
CA TYR A 241 -3.53 9.49 4.79
C TYR A 241 -4.05 9.74 3.38
N GLN A 242 -5.20 10.42 3.27
CA GLN A 242 -5.84 10.74 1.99
C GLN A 242 -4.91 11.53 1.07
N GLY A 243 -4.92 11.21 -0.22
CA GLY A 243 -4.05 11.83 -1.22
C GLY A 243 -2.59 11.38 -1.17
N ALA A 244 -2.26 10.28 -0.48
CA ALA A 244 -0.91 9.73 -0.42
C ALA A 244 -0.39 9.38 -1.81
N TYR A 245 -1.21 8.74 -2.67
CA TYR A 245 -0.86 8.42 -4.06
C TYR A 245 -0.56 9.66 -4.91
N THR A 246 -1.29 10.76 -4.71
CA THR A 246 -1.02 12.03 -5.43
C THR A 246 0.33 12.63 -5.02
N ARG A 247 0.67 12.56 -3.73
CA ARG A 247 1.96 13.05 -3.21
C ARG A 247 3.11 12.16 -3.66
N GLU A 248 2.92 10.85 -3.63
CA GLU A 248 3.90 9.86 -4.13
C GLU A 248 4.15 10.07 -5.63
N LEU A 249 3.11 10.26 -6.45
CA LEU A 249 3.24 10.53 -7.87
C LEU A 249 4.17 11.73 -8.14
N SER A 250 4.01 12.81 -7.37
CA SER A 250 4.88 13.99 -7.48
C SER A 250 6.34 13.67 -7.14
N THR A 251 6.58 12.79 -6.15
CA THR A 251 7.91 12.31 -5.78
C THR A 251 8.51 11.45 -6.89
N VAL A 252 7.73 10.54 -7.46
CA VAL A 252 8.16 9.70 -8.60
C VAL A 252 8.52 10.57 -9.80
N GLU A 253 7.66 11.52 -10.19
CA GLU A 253 7.92 12.41 -11.32
C GLU A 253 9.17 13.25 -11.14
N LYS A 254 9.40 13.78 -9.93
CA LYS A 254 10.61 14.52 -9.58
C LYS A 254 11.87 13.67 -9.75
N ASN A 255 11.85 12.42 -9.23
CA ASN A 255 13.00 11.52 -9.32
C ASN A 255 13.26 11.08 -10.76
N LEU A 256 12.22 10.75 -11.55
CA LEU A 256 12.36 10.38 -12.96
C LEU A 256 12.89 11.55 -13.81
N ALA A 257 12.53 12.81 -13.49
CA ALA A 257 13.06 13.98 -14.14
C ALA A 257 14.55 14.21 -13.79
N GLN A 258 14.95 13.93 -12.55
CA GLN A 258 16.33 14.05 -12.08
C GLN A 258 17.23 12.93 -12.57
N TYR A 259 16.70 11.70 -12.66
CA TYR A 259 17.41 10.49 -13.04
C TYR A 259 16.69 9.77 -14.20
N PRO A 260 16.79 10.25 -15.44
CA PRO A 260 16.10 9.65 -16.60
C PRO A 260 16.53 8.21 -16.93
N SER A 261 17.60 7.73 -16.31
CA SER A 261 18.10 6.36 -16.42
C SER A 261 17.26 5.34 -15.67
N ILE A 262 16.43 5.77 -14.71
CA ILE A 262 15.55 4.88 -13.93
C ILE A 262 14.59 4.15 -14.86
N LYS A 263 14.56 2.82 -14.73
CA LYS A 263 13.70 1.90 -15.49
C LYS A 263 12.58 1.32 -14.64
N MET A 264 12.82 1.24 -13.32
CA MET A 264 11.92 0.57 -12.37
C MET A 264 11.56 1.51 -11.23
N VAL A 265 10.29 1.50 -10.85
CA VAL A 265 9.77 2.17 -9.64
C VAL A 265 9.13 1.09 -8.78
N PHE A 266 9.64 0.91 -7.57
CA PHE A 266 9.14 -0.06 -6.61
C PHE A 266 8.48 0.68 -5.44
N ASP A 267 7.17 0.54 -5.34
CA ASP A 267 6.39 1.04 -4.21
C ASP A 267 6.34 -0.06 -3.16
N VAL A 268 7.05 0.13 -2.04
CA VAL A 268 7.20 -0.91 -1.01
C VAL A 268 6.23 -0.66 0.13
N HIS A 269 5.35 -1.61 0.35
CA HIS A 269 4.27 -1.66 1.31
C HIS A 269 4.33 -2.91 2.19
N ARG A 270 3.39 -3.01 3.11
CA ARG A 270 2.97 -4.25 3.75
C ARG A 270 1.46 -4.41 3.63
N ASP A 271 1.00 -5.65 3.45
CA ASP A 271 -0.43 -6.01 3.45
C ASP A 271 -1.06 -5.80 4.85
N ALA A 272 -2.37 -5.70 4.94
CA ALA A 272 -3.08 -5.56 6.20
C ALA A 272 -4.41 -6.34 6.18
N TYR A 273 -4.63 -7.11 7.23
CA TYR A 273 -5.93 -7.70 7.50
C TYR A 273 -6.09 -7.96 9.00
N ILE A 274 -7.23 -7.58 9.52
CA ILE A 274 -7.62 -7.86 10.91
C ILE A 274 -8.81 -8.81 10.88
N TYR A 275 -8.63 -9.99 11.49
CA TYR A 275 -9.69 -10.97 11.60
C TYR A 275 -10.80 -10.53 12.57
N PRO A 276 -12.02 -11.08 12.49
CA PRO A 276 -13.12 -10.72 13.39
C PRO A 276 -12.83 -10.91 14.87
N ASP A 277 -11.86 -11.75 15.22
CA ASP A 277 -11.40 -11.98 16.60
C ASP A 277 -10.32 -10.99 17.06
N GLY A 278 -9.95 -10.04 16.20
CA GLY A 278 -8.94 -9.02 16.46
C GLY A 278 -7.49 -9.46 16.17
N SER A 279 -7.27 -10.72 15.75
CA SER A 279 -5.95 -11.17 15.33
C SER A 279 -5.57 -10.55 13.98
N LYS A 280 -4.26 -10.38 13.75
CA LYS A 280 -3.72 -9.79 12.53
C LYS A 280 -3.24 -10.86 11.57
N LEU A 281 -3.34 -10.58 10.27
CA LEU A 281 -2.77 -11.46 9.25
C LEU A 281 -1.24 -11.51 9.40
N THR A 282 -0.72 -12.73 9.55
CA THR A 282 0.71 -13.00 9.53
C THR A 282 0.99 -13.98 8.40
N VAL A 283 1.87 -13.60 7.47
CA VAL A 283 2.24 -14.41 6.30
C VAL A 283 3.73 -14.72 6.35
N THR A 284 4.08 -15.96 6.69
CA THR A 284 5.48 -16.37 6.87
C THR A 284 5.82 -17.61 6.07
N CYS A 285 7.09 -17.75 5.75
CA CYS A 285 7.76 -18.98 5.33
C CYS A 285 9.07 -19.12 6.09
N GLU A 286 9.76 -20.22 5.90
CA GLU A 286 11.08 -20.45 6.45
C GLU A 286 12.08 -20.54 5.29
N GLN A 287 13.11 -19.68 5.32
CA GLN A 287 14.20 -19.67 4.35
C GLN A 287 15.51 -19.86 5.08
N ASN A 288 16.19 -20.97 4.80
CA ASN A 288 17.48 -21.32 5.45
C ASN A 288 17.42 -21.31 6.99
N GLY A 289 16.30 -21.70 7.59
CA GLY A 289 16.10 -21.70 9.04
C GLY A 289 15.76 -20.34 9.64
N ILE A 290 15.49 -19.33 8.80
CA ILE A 290 15.07 -17.97 9.21
C ILE A 290 13.59 -17.79 8.88
N SER A 291 12.81 -17.36 9.88
CA SER A 291 11.41 -16.99 9.67
C SER A 291 11.33 -15.70 8.86
N THR A 292 10.77 -15.78 7.67
CA THR A 292 10.75 -14.73 6.65
C THR A 292 9.32 -14.38 6.29
N ALA A 293 9.03 -13.10 6.08
CA ALA A 293 7.70 -12.68 5.63
C ALA A 293 7.52 -13.01 4.14
N LYS A 294 6.35 -13.59 3.80
CA LYS A 294 5.99 -13.81 2.39
C LYS A 294 5.74 -12.51 1.67
N VAL A 295 6.00 -12.51 0.37
CA VAL A 295 5.88 -11.34 -0.51
C VAL A 295 4.77 -11.55 -1.52
N MET A 296 4.01 -10.48 -1.81
CA MET A 296 3.06 -10.43 -2.92
C MET A 296 3.43 -9.29 -3.86
N ILE A 297 3.46 -9.57 -5.17
CA ILE A 297 3.60 -8.56 -6.21
C ILE A 297 2.21 -8.08 -6.61
N VAL A 298 1.96 -6.79 -6.56
CA VAL A 298 0.75 -6.15 -7.08
C VAL A 298 1.07 -5.48 -8.39
N CYS A 299 0.25 -5.75 -9.40
CA CYS A 299 0.29 -5.10 -10.70
C CYS A 299 -1.00 -4.35 -10.97
N GLY A 300 -0.91 -3.04 -11.09
CA GLY A 300 -2.03 -2.20 -11.51
C GLY A 300 -2.23 -2.21 -13.01
N THR A 301 -3.49 -2.04 -13.45
CA THR A 301 -3.86 -1.97 -14.86
C THR A 301 -4.60 -0.67 -15.18
N ASP A 302 -5.15 -0.56 -16.37
CA ASP A 302 -6.05 0.51 -16.83
C ASP A 302 -7.54 0.11 -16.77
N ALA A 303 -7.88 -1.01 -16.12
CA ALA A 303 -9.23 -1.56 -16.13
C ALA A 303 -10.26 -0.66 -15.47
N MET A 304 -9.85 0.27 -14.58
CA MET A 304 -10.71 1.31 -14.00
C MET A 304 -10.82 2.59 -14.85
N GLY A 305 -10.18 2.63 -16.03
CA GLY A 305 -10.28 3.74 -16.97
C GLY A 305 -9.20 4.81 -16.84
N LEU A 306 -8.29 4.72 -15.86
CA LEU A 306 -7.08 5.54 -15.83
C LEU A 306 -6.03 4.93 -16.75
N ASP A 307 -5.44 5.76 -17.63
CA ASP A 307 -4.47 5.31 -18.61
C ASP A 307 -3.21 4.71 -17.97
N ASN A 308 -2.91 3.45 -18.29
CA ASN A 308 -1.70 2.74 -17.90
C ASN A 308 -1.15 1.89 -19.08
N PRO A 309 -0.55 2.53 -20.09
CA PRO A 309 -0.07 1.83 -21.28
C PRO A 309 1.04 0.82 -20.98
N ASN A 310 1.67 0.93 -19.80
CA ASN A 310 2.82 0.12 -19.42
C ASN A 310 2.44 -1.16 -18.64
N TRP A 311 1.16 -1.38 -18.31
CA TRP A 311 0.78 -2.44 -17.39
C TRP A 311 1.21 -3.85 -17.82
N ARG A 312 1.22 -4.15 -19.13
CA ARG A 312 1.67 -5.48 -19.61
C ARG A 312 3.18 -5.67 -19.45
N GLU A 313 3.97 -4.61 -19.64
CA GLU A 313 5.42 -4.65 -19.41
C GLU A 313 5.73 -4.79 -17.94
N ASN A 314 5.00 -4.08 -17.07
CA ASN A 314 5.10 -4.22 -15.62
C ASN A 314 4.73 -5.66 -15.20
N PHE A 315 3.66 -6.22 -15.72
CA PHE A 315 3.25 -7.59 -15.44
C PHE A 315 4.25 -8.64 -15.94
N LYS A 316 4.89 -8.40 -17.09
CA LYS A 316 6.01 -9.22 -17.59
C LYS A 316 7.18 -9.25 -16.61
N LEU A 317 7.58 -8.08 -16.09
CA LEU A 317 8.62 -7.99 -15.07
C LEU A 317 8.19 -8.74 -13.80
N ALA A 318 6.94 -8.57 -13.35
CA ALA A 318 6.40 -9.28 -12.20
C ALA A 318 6.47 -10.80 -12.38
N ALA A 319 6.09 -11.32 -13.54
CA ALA A 319 6.15 -12.76 -13.84
C ALA A 319 7.59 -13.31 -13.75
N LYS A 320 8.58 -12.56 -14.27
CA LYS A 320 9.99 -12.94 -14.18
C LYS A 320 10.50 -12.93 -12.74
N ILE A 321 10.16 -11.90 -11.96
CA ILE A 321 10.54 -11.81 -10.55
C ILE A 321 9.89 -12.94 -9.75
N GLN A 322 8.61 -13.20 -9.98
CA GLN A 322 7.86 -14.29 -9.35
C GLN A 322 8.56 -15.63 -9.57
N ASN A 323 8.92 -15.93 -10.83
CA ASN A 323 9.60 -17.19 -11.17
C ASN A 323 11.02 -17.27 -10.58
N ALA A 324 11.81 -16.19 -10.68
CA ALA A 324 13.15 -16.15 -10.09
C ALA A 324 13.09 -16.38 -8.57
N ALA A 325 12.14 -15.73 -7.88
CA ALA A 325 11.94 -15.92 -6.45
C ALA A 325 11.48 -17.34 -6.10
N GLN A 326 10.59 -17.94 -6.89
CA GLN A 326 10.18 -19.34 -6.66
C GLN A 326 11.32 -20.35 -6.85
N ILE A 327 12.27 -20.06 -7.76
CA ILE A 327 13.47 -20.88 -7.93
C ILE A 327 14.44 -20.74 -6.74
N MET A 328 14.67 -19.51 -6.30
CA MET A 328 15.66 -19.22 -5.24
C MET A 328 15.12 -19.48 -3.85
N TYR A 329 13.88 -19.15 -3.60
CA TYR A 329 13.21 -19.13 -2.29
C TYR A 329 11.83 -19.78 -2.38
N PRO A 330 11.75 -21.10 -2.38
CA PRO A 330 10.45 -21.80 -2.36
C PRO A 330 9.56 -21.28 -1.23
N ASP A 331 8.28 -21.10 -1.49
CA ASP A 331 7.27 -20.59 -0.54
C ASP A 331 7.37 -19.08 -0.16
N LEU A 332 8.35 -18.32 -0.64
CA LEU A 332 8.44 -16.88 -0.40
C LEU A 332 7.25 -16.13 -1.02
N MET A 333 6.90 -16.49 -2.25
CA MET A 333 5.94 -15.70 -3.03
C MET A 333 4.49 -16.13 -2.78
N ARG A 334 3.63 -15.14 -2.61
CA ARG A 334 2.19 -15.28 -2.76
C ARG A 334 1.83 -15.12 -4.25
N PRO A 335 0.63 -15.55 -4.71
CA PRO A 335 0.20 -15.29 -6.08
C PRO A 335 0.28 -13.80 -6.45
N ILE A 336 0.68 -13.49 -7.69
CA ILE A 336 0.65 -12.10 -8.20
C ILE A 336 -0.78 -11.57 -8.12
N ASN A 337 -0.97 -10.36 -7.63
CA ASN A 337 -2.26 -9.69 -7.56
C ASN A 337 -2.40 -8.69 -8.73
N LEU A 338 -3.15 -9.09 -9.77
CA LEU A 338 -3.44 -8.22 -10.92
C LEU A 338 -4.70 -7.41 -10.65
N ARG A 339 -4.53 -6.11 -10.48
CA ARG A 339 -5.56 -5.19 -9.99
C ARG A 339 -6.12 -4.30 -11.10
N GLN A 340 -7.35 -3.82 -10.89
CA GLN A 340 -7.98 -2.85 -11.78
C GLN A 340 -7.38 -1.45 -11.63
N GLU A 341 -6.93 -1.11 -10.41
CA GLU A 341 -6.36 0.17 -10.01
C GLU A 341 -4.96 0.34 -10.60
N ARG A 342 -4.59 1.59 -10.91
CA ARG A 342 -3.32 1.94 -11.57
C ARG A 342 -2.11 2.01 -10.64
N PHE A 343 -2.27 2.41 -9.38
CA PHE A 343 -1.21 2.58 -8.36
C PHE A 343 0.01 3.38 -8.84
N ASN A 344 -0.19 4.43 -9.66
CA ASN A 344 0.88 5.22 -10.31
C ASN A 344 1.88 4.42 -11.18
N MET A 345 1.63 3.15 -11.47
CA MET A 345 2.52 2.26 -12.23
C MET A 345 2.64 2.61 -13.72
N HIS A 346 1.95 3.65 -14.19
CA HIS A 346 2.00 4.10 -15.59
C HIS A 346 3.27 4.87 -15.94
N LYS A 347 4.15 5.16 -14.97
CA LYS A 347 5.32 6.03 -15.20
C LYS A 347 6.49 5.33 -15.85
N THR A 348 6.69 4.04 -15.62
CA THR A 348 7.76 3.26 -16.27
C THR A 348 7.26 1.89 -16.74
N THR A 349 8.06 1.19 -17.55
CA THR A 349 7.79 -0.19 -17.96
C THR A 349 8.30 -1.23 -16.96
N GLY A 350 8.62 -0.81 -15.74
CA GLY A 350 9.09 -1.64 -14.64
C GLY A 350 8.53 -1.18 -13.29
N SER A 351 7.36 -0.54 -13.26
CA SER A 351 6.72 -0.10 -12.00
C SER A 351 5.93 -1.24 -11.37
N LEU A 352 6.22 -1.56 -10.11
CA LEU A 352 5.55 -2.61 -9.32
C LEU A 352 5.32 -2.13 -7.89
N LEU A 353 4.27 -2.66 -7.25
CA LEU A 353 4.06 -2.53 -5.81
C LEU A 353 4.35 -3.88 -5.16
N PHE A 354 5.03 -3.85 -4.03
CA PHE A 354 5.36 -5.03 -3.25
C PHE A 354 4.74 -4.98 -1.87
N GLU A 355 3.89 -5.93 -1.56
CA GLU A 355 3.41 -6.20 -0.21
C GLU A 355 4.38 -7.17 0.48
N ILE A 356 5.22 -6.65 1.36
CA ILE A 356 6.24 -7.44 2.06
C ILE A 356 5.75 -7.76 3.47
N GLY A 357 5.22 -8.97 3.64
CA GLY A 357 4.52 -9.35 4.85
C GLY A 357 3.15 -8.69 4.99
N SER A 358 2.65 -8.66 6.21
CA SER A 358 1.38 -8.05 6.60
C SER A 358 1.50 -7.44 8.00
N ASN A 359 0.47 -6.74 8.45
CA ASN A 359 0.43 -6.05 9.74
C ASN A 359 0.64 -6.97 10.98
N GLY A 360 0.54 -8.28 10.82
CA GLY A 360 0.87 -9.25 11.88
C GLY A 360 2.29 -9.81 11.82
N ASN A 361 3.08 -9.46 10.80
CA ASN A 361 4.49 -9.85 10.73
C ASN A 361 5.34 -8.93 11.61
N THR A 362 6.52 -9.39 12.03
CA THR A 362 7.54 -8.53 12.63
C THR A 362 8.34 -7.81 11.55
N LEU A 363 8.92 -6.66 11.89
CA LEU A 363 9.82 -5.92 11.00
C LEU A 363 11.03 -6.78 10.57
N ALA A 364 11.57 -7.58 11.48
CA ALA A 364 12.69 -8.47 11.15
C ALA A 364 12.32 -9.49 10.06
N GLN A 365 11.12 -10.09 10.13
CA GLN A 365 10.62 -11.00 9.09
C GLN A 365 10.46 -10.27 7.74
N ALA A 366 9.96 -9.04 7.77
CA ALA A 366 9.77 -8.23 6.56
C ALA A 366 11.11 -7.81 5.93
N ILE A 367 12.10 -7.46 6.73
CA ILE A 367 13.46 -7.15 6.23
C ILE A 367 14.05 -8.36 5.50
N GLU A 368 13.94 -9.57 6.06
CA GLU A 368 14.42 -10.78 5.37
C GLU A 368 13.63 -11.06 4.10
N GLY A 369 12.28 -10.92 4.10
CA GLY A 369 11.47 -11.07 2.89
C GLY A 369 11.81 -10.05 1.81
N GLY A 370 12.10 -8.81 2.21
CA GLY A 370 12.57 -7.74 1.31
C GLY A 370 13.92 -8.06 0.68
N LYS A 371 14.89 -8.58 1.45
CA LYS A 371 16.19 -9.00 0.94
C LYS A 371 16.05 -10.15 -0.06
N ASP A 372 15.28 -11.19 0.28
CA ASP A 372 15.08 -12.34 -0.60
C ASP A 372 14.41 -11.92 -1.93
N LEU A 373 13.42 -11.01 -1.87
CA LEU A 373 12.85 -10.40 -3.06
C LEU A 373 13.89 -9.62 -3.86
N ALA A 374 14.73 -8.82 -3.21
CA ALA A 374 15.75 -8.02 -3.88
C ALA A 374 16.82 -8.88 -4.56
N TYR A 375 17.17 -10.03 -3.99
CA TYR A 375 18.02 -11.03 -4.66
C TYR A 375 17.36 -11.57 -5.93
N ALA A 376 16.05 -11.90 -5.88
CA ALA A 376 15.33 -12.38 -7.04
C ALA A 376 15.19 -11.32 -8.15
N VAL A 377 14.93 -10.06 -7.77
CA VAL A 377 14.95 -8.92 -8.71
C VAL A 377 16.33 -8.77 -9.34
N SER A 378 17.39 -8.83 -8.54
CA SER A 378 18.77 -8.74 -9.02
C SER A 378 19.09 -9.86 -10.02
N ALA A 379 18.62 -11.09 -9.76
CA ALA A 379 18.77 -12.21 -10.69
C ALA A 379 18.14 -11.91 -12.05
N VAL A 380 16.92 -11.39 -12.08
CA VAL A 380 16.24 -11.00 -13.34
C VAL A 380 17.02 -9.93 -14.10
N LEU A 381 17.53 -8.92 -13.39
CA LEU A 381 18.23 -7.79 -14.00
C LEU A 381 19.65 -8.15 -14.47
N MET A 382 20.32 -9.05 -13.77
CA MET A 382 21.66 -9.51 -14.14
C MET A 382 21.66 -10.51 -15.28
N ALA A 383 20.56 -11.25 -15.44
CA ALA A 383 20.38 -12.22 -16.53
C ALA A 383 19.89 -11.59 -17.83
N ASN A 384 19.25 -10.39 -17.80
CA ASN A 384 18.67 -9.70 -18.95
C ASN A 384 19.74 -8.82 -19.67
#